data_db2728398cf2f5951647a403b8c45574
#
_entry.id   db2728398cf2f5951647a403b8c45574
#
_cell.length_a   1.000
_cell.length_b   1.000
_cell.length_c   1.000
_cell.angle_alpha   90.00
_cell.angle_beta   90.00
_cell.angle_gamma   90.00
#
_symmetry.space_group_name_H-M   'P 1'
#
loop_
_entity.id
_entity.type
_entity.pdbx_description
1 polymer ?
#
loop_
_entity_poly.entity_id
_entity_poly.type
_entity_poly.pdbx_seq_one_letter_code
_entity_poly.pdbx_strand_id
1 'polypeptide(L)'
;MKKILYVFLISCFSFTIFSCAKKDGSSDTSTSFWPKQIGTSSNDYGTGVTVEFSDNIHVSGQSNGGLDGNINSLNDGIFLVKYNSSGTKLWTKQLGIFDNESGISMTVDSSDNIYVTGYTTEGYDGNSNSGNYDIFLVKYNSFGNKLWTKQLGNSDTDIGMGVIVDSSDNIYVTGIASGGLDRNTSSGGEDIVLMKYNSSGIKQWRKQLGSSSSDFAWDVTVDSSDNIYVTGFINGSLDGQFNQESNYDIFLVKYNSDGVKQ
;
A
#
# COMPACT_ATOMS: atom_id res chain seq x y z
N MET A 1 0.27 -11.99 21.07
CA MET A 1 1.13 -10.79 20.99
C MET A 1 1.73 -10.76 19.61
N LYS A 2 1.22 -9.88 18.73
CA LYS A 2 1.75 -9.69 17.37
C LYS A 2 3.05 -8.88 17.50
N LYS A 3 4.18 -9.43 17.02
CA LYS A 3 5.43 -8.67 16.88
C LYS A 3 5.40 -7.98 15.53
N ILE A 4 5.24 -6.65 15.54
CA ILE A 4 5.39 -5.80 14.36
C ILE A 4 6.89 -5.49 14.23
N LEU A 5 7.49 -5.89 13.13
CA LEU A 5 8.87 -5.56 12.80
C LEU A 5 8.86 -4.39 11.81
N TYR A 6 9.30 -3.21 12.27
CA TYR A 6 9.48 -2.04 11.42
C TYR A 6 10.82 -2.15 10.68
N VAL A 7 10.78 -2.05 9.36
CA VAL A 7 12.00 -1.88 8.56
C VAL A 7 12.16 -0.40 8.25
N PHE A 8 13.17 0.22 8.87
CA PHE A 8 13.58 1.60 8.55
C PHE A 8 14.33 1.62 7.22
N LEU A 9 13.90 2.48 6.30
CA LEU A 9 14.67 2.84 5.12
C LEU A 9 15.86 3.70 5.54
N ILE A 10 17.08 3.13 5.47
CA ILE A 10 18.32 3.92 5.49
C ILE A 10 18.87 3.94 4.06
N SER A 11 18.96 5.13 3.51
CA SER A 11 19.53 5.41 2.20
C SER A 11 21.06 5.18 2.16
N CYS A 12 21.51 4.63 1.03
CA CYS A 12 22.84 4.71 0.43
C CYS A 12 24.05 4.14 1.17
N PHE A 13 24.60 3.07 0.61
CA PHE A 13 25.94 3.14 -0.03
C PHE A 13 26.23 1.86 -0.80
N SER A 14 26.61 2.05 -2.06
CA SER A 14 27.02 1.02 -3.01
C SER A 14 28.25 0.27 -2.52
N PHE A 15 28.14 -1.05 -2.33
CA PHE A 15 29.28 -1.94 -2.42
C PHE A 15 28.96 -3.07 -3.39
N THR A 16 29.50 -2.98 -4.58
CA THR A 16 29.54 -4.08 -5.54
C THR A 16 30.48 -5.17 -5.03
N ILE A 17 29.91 -6.30 -4.60
CA ILE A 17 30.67 -7.54 -4.46
C ILE A 17 30.18 -8.49 -5.55
N PHE A 18 30.98 -8.62 -6.61
CA PHE A 18 30.85 -9.69 -7.58
C PHE A 18 31.22 -11.01 -6.89
N SER A 19 30.26 -11.86 -6.62
CA SER A 19 30.48 -13.27 -6.31
C SER A 19 30.02 -14.09 -7.51
N CYS A 20 30.98 -14.60 -8.26
CA CYS A 20 30.74 -15.58 -9.31
C CYS A 20 30.52 -16.96 -8.66
N ALA A 21 29.27 -17.39 -8.54
CA ALA A 21 28.98 -18.74 -8.05
C ALA A 21 29.12 -19.75 -9.19
N LYS A 22 30.05 -20.69 -9.06
CA LYS A 22 30.16 -21.89 -9.90
C LYS A 22 28.93 -22.76 -9.71
N LYS A 23 28.40 -23.23 -10.83
CA LYS A 23 27.29 -24.19 -10.94
C LYS A 23 27.85 -25.58 -10.66
N ASP A 24 27.77 -26.06 -9.42
CA ASP A 24 27.99 -27.46 -9.09
C ASP A 24 26.66 -28.17 -8.89
N GLY A 25 26.48 -29.26 -9.67
CA GLY A 25 25.31 -30.11 -9.56
C GLY A 25 25.32 -30.92 -8.28
N SER A 26 24.54 -30.51 -7.30
CA SER A 26 24.18 -31.34 -6.14
C SER A 26 22.68 -31.18 -5.88
N SER A 27 22.02 -32.30 -5.60
CA SER A 27 20.63 -32.41 -5.23
C SER A 27 20.35 -31.51 -4.02
N ASP A 28 19.69 -30.39 -4.25
CA ASP A 28 19.41 -29.36 -3.26
C ASP A 28 18.30 -29.85 -2.31
N THR A 29 18.69 -30.40 -1.15
CA THR A 29 17.83 -30.39 0.02
C THR A 29 17.82 -28.96 0.54
N SER A 30 17.02 -28.09 -0.04
CA SER A 30 16.99 -26.67 0.29
C SER A 30 16.48 -26.48 1.71
N THR A 31 17.40 -26.39 2.66
CA THR A 31 17.13 -25.64 3.89
C THR A 31 16.78 -24.23 3.48
N SER A 32 15.55 -23.78 3.75
CA SER A 32 15.08 -22.47 3.36
C SER A 32 15.82 -21.40 4.18
N PHE A 33 16.85 -20.82 3.58
CA PHE A 33 17.60 -19.73 4.21
C PHE A 33 16.91 -18.39 3.91
N TRP A 34 16.85 -17.53 4.92
CA TRP A 34 16.62 -16.12 4.76
C TRP A 34 17.97 -15.39 4.63
N PRO A 35 18.11 -14.32 3.80
CA PRO A 35 17.06 -13.59 3.10
C PRO A 35 16.62 -14.24 1.78
N LYS A 36 15.42 -13.84 1.30
CA LYS A 36 14.92 -14.15 -0.05
C LYS A 36 15.08 -12.92 -0.93
N GLN A 37 15.49 -13.15 -2.17
CA GLN A 37 15.57 -12.10 -3.19
C GLN A 37 14.77 -12.55 -4.41
N ILE A 38 13.99 -11.64 -4.96
CA ILE A 38 13.24 -11.80 -6.19
C ILE A 38 13.39 -10.51 -7.00
N GLY A 39 13.51 -10.65 -8.30
CA GLY A 39 13.68 -9.50 -9.18
C GLY A 39 13.85 -9.91 -10.62
N THR A 40 13.94 -8.91 -11.48
CA THR A 40 14.17 -9.01 -12.92
C THR A 40 15.54 -8.45 -13.30
N SER A 41 15.78 -8.20 -14.59
CA SER A 41 16.95 -7.44 -15.05
C SER A 41 16.78 -5.92 -14.96
N SER A 42 15.59 -5.48 -14.56
CA SER A 42 15.23 -4.06 -14.39
C SER A 42 15.12 -3.70 -12.91
N ASN A 43 14.64 -2.50 -12.61
CA ASN A 43 14.41 -2.09 -11.23
C ASN A 43 13.16 -2.77 -10.66
N ASP A 44 13.30 -3.29 -9.43
CA ASP A 44 12.22 -3.92 -8.67
C ASP A 44 12.24 -3.38 -7.26
N TYR A 45 11.08 -2.96 -6.74
CA TYR A 45 10.94 -2.32 -5.42
C TYR A 45 9.86 -3.05 -4.62
N GLY A 46 10.21 -3.55 -3.41
CA GLY A 46 9.25 -4.04 -2.43
C GLY A 46 8.72 -2.89 -1.59
N THR A 47 7.41 -2.71 -1.52
CA THR A 47 6.75 -1.61 -0.81
C THR A 47 5.88 -2.07 0.34
N GLY A 48 5.36 -3.30 0.30
CA GLY A 48 4.48 -3.83 1.33
C GLY A 48 4.83 -5.26 1.72
N VAL A 49 4.61 -5.60 2.98
CA VAL A 49 4.72 -6.94 3.52
C VAL A 49 3.63 -7.19 4.56
N THR A 50 2.99 -8.36 4.51
CA THR A 50 2.00 -8.79 5.51
C THR A 50 2.08 -10.30 5.71
N VAL A 51 1.47 -10.79 6.80
CA VAL A 51 1.43 -12.20 7.17
C VAL A 51 -0.01 -12.63 7.37
N GLU A 52 -0.41 -13.73 6.74
CA GLU A 52 -1.71 -14.37 6.93
C GLU A 52 -1.84 -15.03 8.32
N PHE A 53 -3.05 -15.37 8.70
CA PHE A 53 -3.29 -16.20 9.90
C PHE A 53 -2.68 -17.59 9.79
N SER A 54 -2.48 -18.08 8.56
CA SER A 54 -1.80 -19.36 8.26
C SER A 54 -0.28 -19.25 8.18
N ASP A 55 0.31 -18.13 8.66
CA ASP A 55 1.74 -17.82 8.65
C ASP A 55 2.39 -17.72 7.26
N ASN A 56 1.60 -17.64 6.19
CA ASN A 56 2.15 -17.29 4.88
C ASN A 56 2.43 -15.80 4.79
N ILE A 57 3.48 -15.46 4.05
CA ILE A 57 3.99 -14.11 3.91
C ILE A 57 3.67 -13.60 2.52
N HIS A 58 3.11 -12.42 2.44
CA HIS A 58 2.90 -11.70 1.18
C HIS A 58 3.85 -10.52 1.08
N VAL A 59 4.39 -10.32 -0.12
CA VAL A 59 5.20 -9.15 -0.47
C VAL A 59 4.58 -8.52 -1.71
N SER A 60 4.35 -7.22 -1.67
CA SER A 60 3.93 -6.42 -2.82
C SER A 60 4.98 -5.38 -3.19
N GLY A 61 4.87 -4.87 -4.39
CA GLY A 61 5.75 -3.81 -4.86
C GLY A 61 5.56 -3.51 -6.32
N GLN A 62 6.57 -2.88 -6.89
CA GLN A 62 6.63 -2.44 -8.27
C GLN A 62 7.78 -3.15 -9.00
N SER A 63 7.56 -3.54 -10.24
CA SER A 63 8.56 -4.20 -11.09
C SER A 63 8.50 -3.67 -12.51
N ASN A 64 9.65 -3.29 -13.04
CA ASN A 64 9.80 -2.85 -14.43
C ASN A 64 10.06 -4.01 -15.39
N GLY A 65 9.86 -5.24 -14.96
CA GLY A 65 10.02 -6.46 -15.75
C GLY A 65 9.02 -7.54 -15.39
N GLY A 66 8.97 -8.60 -16.18
CA GLY A 66 8.13 -9.77 -15.89
C GLY A 66 8.76 -10.65 -14.81
N LEU A 67 8.22 -10.66 -13.61
CA LEU A 67 8.65 -11.54 -12.53
C LEU A 67 8.20 -12.97 -12.77
N ASP A 68 9.10 -13.94 -12.57
CA ASP A 68 8.83 -15.39 -12.69
C ASP A 68 8.18 -15.83 -13.99
N GLY A 69 8.54 -15.18 -15.11
CA GLY A 69 7.98 -15.49 -16.42
C GLY A 69 6.58 -14.91 -16.67
N ASN A 70 6.06 -14.09 -15.75
CA ASN A 70 4.90 -13.25 -16.05
C ASN A 70 5.27 -12.24 -17.15
N ILE A 71 4.33 -11.95 -18.03
CA ILE A 71 4.53 -10.95 -19.06
C ILE A 71 4.20 -9.60 -18.44
N ASN A 72 5.21 -8.78 -18.20
CA ASN A 72 5.00 -7.36 -18.03
C ASN A 72 5.10 -6.74 -19.43
N SER A 73 3.99 -6.31 -19.96
CA SER A 73 3.95 -5.69 -21.31
C SER A 73 4.31 -4.21 -21.25
N LEU A 74 4.43 -3.63 -20.06
CA LEU A 74 4.63 -2.21 -19.83
C LEU A 74 5.59 -1.99 -18.66
N ASN A 75 6.13 -0.78 -18.54
CA ASN A 75 6.97 -0.39 -17.41
C ASN A 75 6.13 -0.27 -16.12
N ASP A 76 6.76 -0.48 -14.96
CA ASP A 76 6.18 -0.21 -13.64
C ASP A 76 4.88 -0.99 -13.31
N GLY A 77 4.90 -2.31 -13.46
CA GLY A 77 3.79 -3.16 -13.04
C GLY A 77 3.82 -3.53 -11.55
N ILE A 78 2.65 -3.60 -10.91
CA ILE A 78 2.50 -4.06 -9.54
C ILE A 78 2.68 -5.57 -9.47
N PHE A 79 3.42 -6.06 -8.48
CA PHE A 79 3.52 -7.49 -8.20
C PHE A 79 3.02 -7.86 -6.81
N LEU A 80 2.63 -9.12 -6.66
CA LEU A 80 2.30 -9.76 -5.41
C LEU A 80 2.95 -11.15 -5.38
N VAL A 81 3.70 -11.44 -4.32
CA VAL A 81 4.39 -12.72 -4.14
C VAL A 81 3.99 -13.33 -2.81
N LYS A 82 3.68 -14.62 -2.82
CA LYS A 82 3.37 -15.38 -1.60
C LYS A 82 4.48 -16.38 -1.30
N TYR A 83 4.91 -16.39 -0.06
CA TYR A 83 5.81 -17.38 0.53
C TYR A 83 5.12 -18.10 1.68
N ASN A 84 5.47 -19.35 1.93
CA ASN A 84 5.11 -20.00 3.19
C ASN A 84 6.05 -19.53 4.32
N SER A 85 5.73 -19.93 5.56
CA SER A 85 6.52 -19.58 6.76
C SER A 85 7.99 -20.06 6.71
N SER A 86 8.29 -21.09 5.92
CA SER A 86 9.66 -21.54 5.69
C SER A 86 10.39 -20.77 4.59
N GLY A 87 9.75 -19.78 3.96
CA GLY A 87 10.32 -18.97 2.89
C GLY A 87 10.34 -19.66 1.53
N THR A 88 9.56 -20.72 1.34
CA THR A 88 9.34 -21.29 0.01
C THR A 88 8.32 -20.44 -0.73
N LYS A 89 8.67 -19.97 -1.93
CA LYS A 89 7.76 -19.22 -2.77
C LYS A 89 6.63 -20.13 -3.26
N LEU A 90 5.40 -19.71 -3.03
CA LEU A 90 4.20 -20.45 -3.42
C LEU A 90 3.67 -19.98 -4.78
N TRP A 91 3.62 -18.68 -4.99
CA TRP A 91 3.20 -18.09 -6.26
C TRP A 91 3.65 -16.63 -6.40
N THR A 92 3.68 -16.16 -7.63
CA THR A 92 3.86 -14.76 -8.00
C THR A 92 2.72 -14.34 -8.92
N LYS A 93 2.17 -13.16 -8.69
CA LYS A 93 1.19 -12.49 -9.56
C LYS A 93 1.74 -11.13 -9.94
N GLN A 94 1.51 -10.75 -11.17
CA GLN A 94 1.72 -9.41 -11.65
C GLN A 94 0.37 -8.79 -11.97
N LEU A 95 0.08 -7.63 -11.41
CA LEU A 95 -1.26 -7.12 -11.24
C LEU A 95 -1.55 -5.88 -12.10
N GLY A 96 -0.53 -5.16 -12.50
CA GLY A 96 -0.63 -3.99 -13.35
C GLY A 96 -0.56 -4.37 -14.82
N ILE A 97 -1.31 -3.67 -15.65
CA ILE A 97 -1.29 -3.76 -17.10
C ILE A 97 -1.00 -2.41 -17.77
N PHE A 98 -0.79 -1.35 -16.97
CA PHE A 98 -0.59 0.03 -17.44
C PHE A 98 0.72 0.61 -16.92
N ASP A 99 1.21 1.66 -17.60
CA ASP A 99 2.40 2.40 -17.18
C ASP A 99 2.11 3.25 -15.93
N ASN A 100 3.12 3.43 -15.06
CA ASN A 100 3.06 4.28 -13.86
C ASN A 100 1.99 3.88 -12.82
N GLU A 101 1.92 2.60 -12.52
CA GLU A 101 1.17 2.09 -11.36
C GLU A 101 2.11 1.73 -10.23
N SER A 102 1.72 1.99 -8.99
CA SER A 102 2.47 1.51 -7.83
C SER A 102 1.55 1.01 -6.74
N GLY A 103 1.77 -0.23 -6.32
CA GLY A 103 1.22 -0.75 -5.07
C GLY A 103 2.11 -0.29 -3.92
N ILE A 104 1.54 0.50 -2.99
CA ILE A 104 2.32 1.10 -1.90
C ILE A 104 2.16 0.31 -0.61
N SER A 105 0.96 -0.12 -0.27
CA SER A 105 0.67 -0.79 1.00
C SER A 105 -0.26 -1.99 0.80
N MET A 106 -0.18 -2.95 1.73
CA MET A 106 -1.01 -4.14 1.71
C MET A 106 -1.36 -4.64 3.11
N THR A 107 -2.50 -5.34 3.20
CA THR A 107 -2.97 -6.02 4.41
C THR A 107 -3.74 -7.29 4.05
N VAL A 108 -4.09 -8.10 5.06
CA VAL A 108 -4.96 -9.29 4.90
C VAL A 108 -6.12 -9.23 5.88
N ASP A 109 -7.29 -9.76 5.46
CA ASP A 109 -8.45 -9.93 6.34
C ASP A 109 -8.44 -11.27 7.08
N SER A 110 -9.47 -11.51 7.91
CA SER A 110 -9.63 -12.73 8.71
C SER A 110 -9.76 -14.02 7.89
N SER A 111 -10.06 -13.90 6.60
CA SER A 111 -10.22 -15.00 5.64
C SER A 111 -9.00 -15.14 4.71
N ASP A 112 -7.88 -14.51 5.05
CA ASP A 112 -6.65 -14.45 4.27
C ASP A 112 -6.82 -13.82 2.87
N ASN A 113 -7.87 -12.98 2.67
CA ASN A 113 -7.94 -12.16 1.46
C ASN A 113 -6.94 -11.00 1.59
N ILE A 114 -6.37 -10.62 0.46
CA ILE A 114 -5.29 -9.65 0.38
C ILE A 114 -5.85 -8.35 -0.19
N TYR A 115 -5.52 -7.24 0.44
CA TYR A 115 -5.86 -5.89 -0.05
C TYR A 115 -4.59 -5.14 -0.37
N VAL A 116 -4.57 -4.51 -1.54
CA VAL A 116 -3.45 -3.66 -1.99
C VAL A 116 -4.01 -2.29 -2.36
N THR A 117 -3.35 -1.24 -1.91
CA THR A 117 -3.63 0.14 -2.30
C THR A 117 -2.41 0.81 -2.89
N GLY A 118 -2.63 1.84 -3.67
CA GLY A 118 -1.60 2.63 -4.33
C GLY A 118 -2.23 3.64 -5.27
N TYR A 119 -1.59 3.90 -6.40
CA TYR A 119 -2.09 4.81 -7.41
C TYR A 119 -1.98 4.23 -8.83
N THR A 120 -2.81 4.76 -9.73
CA THR A 120 -2.81 4.41 -11.17
C THR A 120 -3.04 5.65 -12.01
N THR A 121 -2.46 5.68 -13.21
CA THR A 121 -2.72 6.72 -14.22
C THR A 121 -3.86 6.36 -15.18
N GLU A 122 -4.40 5.16 -15.07
CA GLU A 122 -5.38 4.62 -16.01
C GLU A 122 -6.66 4.15 -15.31
N GLY A 123 -7.69 3.89 -16.09
CA GLY A 123 -8.91 3.29 -15.58
C GLY A 123 -8.74 1.79 -15.33
N TYR A 124 -8.91 1.36 -14.09
CA TYR A 124 -8.70 -0.01 -13.65
C TYR A 124 -10.02 -0.79 -13.61
N ASP A 125 -10.12 -1.95 -14.28
CA ASP A 125 -11.30 -2.84 -14.29
C ASP A 125 -12.62 -2.14 -14.68
N GLY A 126 -12.58 -1.27 -15.68
CA GLY A 126 -13.77 -0.52 -16.13
C GLY A 126 -14.08 0.71 -15.28
N ASN A 127 -13.28 1.03 -14.27
CA ASN A 127 -13.27 2.36 -13.66
C ASN A 127 -12.61 3.34 -14.63
N SER A 128 -12.94 4.63 -14.49
CA SER A 128 -12.32 5.70 -15.26
C SER A 128 -11.30 6.41 -14.40
N ASN A 129 -10.10 6.65 -14.94
CA ASN A 129 -9.19 7.61 -14.33
C ASN A 129 -9.78 9.02 -14.45
N SER A 130 -9.75 9.76 -13.37
CA SER A 130 -10.34 11.10 -13.27
C SER A 130 -9.31 12.21 -13.40
N GLY A 131 -8.01 11.91 -13.25
CA GLY A 131 -6.94 12.91 -13.21
C GLY A 131 -5.57 12.40 -13.61
N ASN A 132 -4.54 12.88 -12.91
CA ASN A 132 -3.16 12.43 -13.11
C ASN A 132 -2.95 11.03 -12.49
N TYR A 133 -3.21 10.92 -11.18
CA TYR A 133 -3.17 9.66 -10.43
C TYR A 133 -4.46 9.51 -9.65
N ASP A 134 -5.04 8.33 -9.68
CA ASP A 134 -6.18 7.95 -8.84
C ASP A 134 -5.77 6.89 -7.83
N ILE A 135 -6.32 6.96 -6.62
CA ILE A 135 -6.20 5.91 -5.60
C ILE A 135 -6.89 4.66 -6.13
N PHE A 136 -6.23 3.51 -6.04
CA PHE A 136 -6.89 2.23 -6.19
C PHE A 136 -6.89 1.43 -4.88
N LEU A 137 -7.87 0.54 -4.76
CA LEU A 137 -7.95 -0.52 -3.75
C LEU A 137 -8.39 -1.80 -4.45
N VAL A 138 -7.55 -2.83 -4.38
CA VAL A 138 -7.84 -4.13 -5.01
C VAL A 138 -7.90 -5.21 -3.94
N LYS A 139 -8.91 -6.08 -4.03
CA LYS A 139 -9.02 -7.29 -3.21
C LYS A 139 -8.70 -8.53 -4.02
N TYR A 140 -7.85 -9.37 -3.46
CA TYR A 140 -7.55 -10.72 -3.96
C TYR A 140 -7.94 -11.75 -2.92
N ASN A 141 -8.28 -12.98 -3.35
CA ASN A 141 -8.38 -14.10 -2.43
C ASN A 141 -6.97 -14.64 -2.09
N SER A 142 -6.89 -15.58 -1.14
CA SER A 142 -5.63 -16.21 -0.69
C SER A 142 -4.85 -16.96 -1.78
N PHE A 143 -5.47 -17.22 -2.93
CA PHE A 143 -4.84 -17.80 -4.13
C PHE A 143 -4.32 -16.77 -5.12
N GLY A 144 -4.46 -15.47 -4.82
CA GLY A 144 -4.07 -14.37 -5.70
C GLY A 144 -5.02 -14.15 -6.87
N ASN A 145 -6.27 -14.61 -6.80
CA ASN A 145 -7.28 -14.29 -7.79
C ASN A 145 -7.98 -12.99 -7.38
N LYS A 146 -8.03 -12.03 -8.30
CA LYS A 146 -8.68 -10.76 -8.08
C LYS A 146 -10.18 -10.94 -7.89
N LEU A 147 -10.75 -10.32 -6.86
CA LEU A 147 -12.16 -10.36 -6.54
C LEU A 147 -12.87 -9.08 -6.96
N TRP A 148 -12.29 -7.94 -6.68
CA TRP A 148 -12.81 -6.63 -7.09
C TRP A 148 -11.72 -5.55 -7.03
N THR A 149 -11.99 -4.44 -7.74
CA THR A 149 -11.19 -3.21 -7.72
C THR A 149 -12.08 -2.02 -7.43
N LYS A 150 -11.57 -1.06 -6.66
CA LYS A 150 -12.13 0.27 -6.48
C LYS A 150 -11.10 1.30 -6.89
N GLN A 151 -11.56 2.35 -7.53
CA GLN A 151 -10.74 3.48 -7.94
C GLN A 151 -11.44 4.75 -7.49
N LEU A 152 -10.67 5.70 -6.99
CA LEU A 152 -11.16 6.98 -6.52
C LEU A 152 -10.11 8.06 -6.77
N GLY A 153 -10.54 9.11 -7.41
CA GLY A 153 -9.75 10.30 -7.66
C GLY A 153 -10.61 11.47 -8.12
N ASN A 154 -9.95 12.58 -8.33
CA ASN A 154 -10.48 13.77 -8.95
C ASN A 154 -9.63 14.15 -10.18
N SER A 155 -9.69 15.39 -10.67
CA SER A 155 -8.91 15.85 -11.85
C SER A 155 -7.42 16.02 -11.59
N ASP A 156 -6.97 15.87 -10.37
CA ASP A 156 -5.59 16.12 -9.96
C ASP A 156 -4.85 14.82 -9.57
N THR A 157 -4.04 14.86 -8.54
CA THR A 157 -3.24 13.72 -8.05
C THR A 157 -3.81 13.19 -6.75
N ASP A 158 -4.18 11.92 -6.73
CA ASP A 158 -4.69 11.22 -5.56
C ASP A 158 -3.92 9.90 -5.38
N ILE A 159 -3.33 9.68 -4.21
CA ILE A 159 -2.42 8.54 -3.95
C ILE A 159 -2.83 7.81 -2.67
N GLY A 160 -3.07 6.50 -2.76
CA GLY A 160 -3.26 5.64 -1.60
C GLY A 160 -1.91 5.24 -1.00
N MET A 161 -1.72 5.49 0.30
CA MET A 161 -0.44 5.28 0.99
C MET A 161 -0.49 4.14 1.99
N GLY A 162 -1.59 3.96 2.70
CA GLY A 162 -1.75 2.93 3.72
C GLY A 162 -3.08 2.19 3.62
N VAL A 163 -3.09 0.90 3.94
CA VAL A 163 -4.31 0.07 4.04
C VAL A 163 -4.26 -0.85 5.23
N ILE A 164 -5.37 -0.94 5.98
CA ILE A 164 -5.54 -1.84 7.13
C ILE A 164 -6.98 -2.38 7.17
N VAL A 165 -7.19 -3.52 7.81
CA VAL A 165 -8.52 -4.05 8.11
C VAL A 165 -8.76 -4.07 9.63
N ASP A 166 -10.01 -3.84 10.06
CA ASP A 166 -10.43 -3.99 11.44
C ASP A 166 -10.88 -5.43 11.77
N SER A 167 -11.31 -5.64 13.01
CA SER A 167 -11.76 -6.95 13.51
C SER A 167 -13.02 -7.49 12.81
N SER A 168 -13.75 -6.63 12.11
CA SER A 168 -14.98 -6.94 11.35
C SER A 168 -14.75 -6.98 9.84
N ASP A 169 -13.48 -7.04 9.40
CA ASP A 169 -13.04 -7.01 8.00
C ASP A 169 -13.48 -5.73 7.24
N ASN A 170 -13.73 -4.62 7.94
CA ASN A 170 -13.82 -3.33 7.26
C ASN A 170 -12.41 -2.86 6.88
N ILE A 171 -12.32 -2.21 5.73
CA ILE A 171 -11.05 -1.79 5.13
C ILE A 171 -10.92 -0.27 5.30
N TYR A 172 -9.78 0.17 5.81
CA TYR A 172 -9.43 1.57 5.88
C TYR A 172 -8.26 1.85 4.95
N VAL A 173 -8.42 2.86 4.10
CA VAL A 173 -7.39 3.34 3.18
C VAL A 173 -7.09 4.78 3.54
N THR A 174 -5.82 5.11 3.70
CA THR A 174 -5.36 6.49 3.87
C THR A 174 -4.44 6.89 2.73
N GLY A 175 -4.30 8.19 2.53
CA GLY A 175 -3.43 8.72 1.51
C GLY A 175 -3.54 10.23 1.38
N ILE A 176 -3.26 10.73 0.20
CA ILE A 176 -3.33 12.15 -0.15
C ILE A 176 -4.32 12.36 -1.29
N ALA A 177 -4.92 13.55 -1.31
CA ALA A 177 -5.71 14.03 -2.42
C ALA A 177 -5.37 15.50 -2.72
N SER A 178 -5.09 15.78 -3.97
CA SER A 178 -5.02 17.16 -4.47
C SER A 178 -6.42 17.62 -4.82
N GLY A 179 -6.90 18.66 -4.16
CA GLY A 179 -8.28 19.12 -4.32
C GLY A 179 -9.32 18.33 -3.52
N GLY A 180 -10.57 18.70 -3.70
CA GLY A 180 -11.69 18.10 -2.95
C GLY A 180 -12.17 16.78 -3.57
N LEU A 181 -12.19 15.71 -2.82
CA LEU A 181 -12.76 14.43 -3.22
C LEU A 181 -14.25 14.32 -2.82
N ASP A 182 -15.13 13.78 -3.70
CA ASP A 182 -16.56 13.54 -3.43
C ASP A 182 -17.28 14.73 -2.75
N ARG A 183 -17.06 15.95 -3.21
CA ARG A 183 -17.64 17.20 -2.67
C ARG A 183 -17.09 17.66 -1.32
N ASN A 184 -16.03 17.06 -0.78
CA ASN A 184 -15.27 17.69 0.30
C ASN A 184 -14.49 18.88 -0.28
N THR A 185 -14.34 19.90 0.55
CA THR A 185 -13.53 21.07 0.20
C THR A 185 -12.07 20.74 0.55
N SER A 186 -11.17 20.94 -0.38
CA SER A 186 -9.74 20.96 -0.07
C SER A 186 -9.44 22.15 0.84
N SER A 187 -8.57 21.93 1.80
CA SER A 187 -8.11 22.98 2.72
C SER A 187 -6.89 23.73 2.18
N GLY A 188 -6.16 23.13 1.24
CA GLY A 188 -4.89 23.67 0.73
C GLY A 188 -4.42 23.00 -0.54
N GLY A 189 -3.16 22.56 -0.54
CA GLY A 189 -2.55 21.77 -1.60
C GLY A 189 -3.04 20.32 -1.58
N GLU A 190 -2.16 19.38 -1.24
CA GLU A 190 -2.55 18.01 -0.95
C GLU A 190 -3.13 17.93 0.47
N ASP A 191 -4.24 17.22 0.61
CA ASP A 191 -4.90 16.95 1.89
C ASP A 191 -4.84 15.46 2.22
N ILE A 192 -4.83 15.15 3.51
CA ILE A 192 -4.97 13.80 4.04
C ILE A 192 -6.36 13.27 3.74
N VAL A 193 -6.46 12.05 3.21
CA VAL A 193 -7.73 11.34 3.07
C VAL A 193 -7.71 10.05 3.90
N LEU A 194 -8.88 9.73 4.47
CA LEU A 194 -9.16 8.47 5.14
C LEU A 194 -10.51 7.94 4.66
N MET A 195 -10.54 6.72 4.16
CA MET A 195 -11.73 6.07 3.62
C MET A 195 -12.02 4.77 4.33
N LYS A 196 -13.31 4.49 4.57
CA LYS A 196 -13.77 3.19 5.05
C LYS A 196 -14.60 2.50 3.98
N TYR A 197 -14.29 1.23 3.75
CA TYR A 197 -15.08 0.30 2.95
C TYR A 197 -15.49 -0.89 3.81
N ASN A 198 -16.62 -1.53 3.50
CA ASN A 198 -16.92 -2.85 4.03
C ASN A 198 -16.17 -3.94 3.25
N SER A 199 -16.23 -5.19 3.71
CA SER A 199 -15.56 -6.35 3.10
C SER A 199 -15.98 -6.64 1.64
N SER A 200 -17.14 -6.12 1.21
CA SER A 200 -17.63 -6.19 -0.18
C SER A 200 -17.14 -5.02 -1.05
N GLY A 201 -16.33 -4.12 -0.52
CA GLY A 201 -15.81 -2.95 -1.24
C GLY A 201 -16.84 -1.83 -1.42
N ILE A 202 -17.87 -1.78 -0.58
CA ILE A 202 -18.83 -0.67 -0.57
C ILE A 202 -18.29 0.41 0.37
N LYS A 203 -18.05 1.61 -0.19
CA LYS A 203 -17.59 2.77 0.58
C LYS A 203 -18.64 3.16 1.62
N GLN A 204 -18.25 3.22 2.88
CA GLN A 204 -19.09 3.60 4.00
C GLN A 204 -19.01 5.10 4.28
N TRP A 205 -17.80 5.60 4.37
CA TRP A 205 -17.54 7.01 4.57
C TRP A 205 -16.13 7.38 4.11
N ARG A 206 -15.90 8.70 3.99
CA ARG A 206 -14.58 9.30 3.74
C ARG A 206 -14.43 10.55 4.57
N LYS A 207 -13.22 10.79 5.01
CA LYS A 207 -12.77 12.02 5.68
C LYS A 207 -11.65 12.64 4.89
N GLN A 208 -11.62 13.95 4.84
CA GLN A 208 -10.53 14.75 4.31
C GLN A 208 -10.12 15.74 5.39
N LEU A 209 -8.84 15.87 5.63
CA LEU A 209 -8.24 16.66 6.70
C LEU A 209 -6.97 17.29 6.18
N GLY A 210 -6.81 18.60 6.38
CA GLY A 210 -5.62 19.31 5.95
C GLY A 210 -5.56 20.72 6.51
N SER A 211 -4.44 21.35 6.27
CA SER A 211 -4.16 22.76 6.52
C SER A 211 -4.31 23.57 5.22
N SER A 212 -3.88 24.83 5.24
CA SER A 212 -3.83 25.65 4.01
C SER A 212 -2.63 25.33 3.08
N SER A 213 -1.81 24.36 3.46
CA SER A 213 -0.63 23.91 2.72
C SER A 213 -0.80 22.45 2.28
N SER A 214 0.30 21.75 1.95
CA SER A 214 0.27 20.33 1.58
C SER A 214 0.49 19.46 2.82
N ASP A 215 -0.41 18.50 3.02
CA ASP A 215 -0.46 17.59 4.15
C ASP A 215 -0.55 16.14 3.66
N PHE A 216 0.23 15.23 4.25
CA PHE A 216 0.43 13.89 3.71
C PHE A 216 0.16 12.84 4.77
N ALA A 217 -0.85 11.97 4.57
CA ALA A 217 -0.95 10.75 5.32
C ALA A 217 0.03 9.71 4.77
N TRP A 218 0.70 9.01 5.67
CA TRP A 218 1.69 8.00 5.30
C TRP A 218 1.23 6.60 5.64
N ASP A 219 0.59 6.42 6.79
CA ASP A 219 0.18 5.10 7.26
C ASP A 219 -1.07 5.17 8.12
N VAL A 220 -1.76 4.03 8.23
CA VAL A 220 -2.97 3.83 9.01
C VAL A 220 -2.91 2.53 9.78
N THR A 221 -3.37 2.53 11.03
CA THR A 221 -3.53 1.32 11.84
C THR A 221 -4.82 1.36 12.66
N VAL A 222 -5.20 0.21 13.22
CA VAL A 222 -6.36 0.09 14.10
C VAL A 222 -5.94 -0.58 15.41
N ASP A 223 -6.58 -0.16 16.53
CA ASP A 223 -6.40 -0.84 17.81
C ASP A 223 -7.41 -1.99 17.98
N SER A 224 -7.32 -2.69 19.11
CA SER A 224 -8.22 -3.82 19.46
C SER A 224 -9.68 -3.40 19.72
N SER A 225 -9.96 -2.11 19.75
CA SER A 225 -11.31 -1.53 19.89
C SER A 225 -11.80 -0.93 18.57
N ASP A 226 -11.11 -1.21 17.46
CA ASP A 226 -11.37 -0.70 16.12
C ASP A 226 -11.29 0.84 16.01
N ASN A 227 -10.54 1.51 16.91
CA ASN A 227 -10.18 2.90 16.69
C ASN A 227 -9.07 2.97 15.63
N ILE A 228 -9.17 3.98 14.77
CA ILE A 228 -8.30 4.18 13.62
C ILE A 228 -7.30 5.27 13.96
N TYR A 229 -6.03 5.02 13.69
CA TYR A 229 -4.95 5.98 13.85
C TYR A 229 -4.28 6.23 12.52
N VAL A 230 -4.15 7.51 12.15
CA VAL A 230 -3.48 7.95 10.91
C VAL A 230 -2.32 8.84 11.30
N THR A 231 -1.18 8.64 10.65
CA THR A 231 0.02 9.43 10.85
C THR A 231 0.63 9.85 9.51
N GLY A 232 1.45 10.87 9.57
CA GLY A 232 2.18 11.42 8.42
C GLY A 232 2.82 12.75 8.78
N PHE A 233 2.84 13.69 7.86
CA PHE A 233 3.37 15.02 8.12
C PHE A 233 2.43 16.10 7.55
N ILE A 234 2.45 17.26 8.20
CA ILE A 234 1.66 18.43 7.82
C ILE A 234 2.58 19.66 7.67
N ASN A 235 2.18 20.55 6.77
CA ASN A 235 2.84 21.82 6.58
C ASN A 235 1.86 22.97 6.86
N GLY A 236 1.50 23.10 8.14
CA GLY A 236 0.52 24.09 8.60
C GLY A 236 -0.11 23.68 9.92
N SER A 237 -1.06 24.45 10.40
CA SER A 237 -1.77 24.16 11.63
C SER A 237 -2.93 23.22 11.40
N LEU A 238 -3.01 22.15 12.18
CA LEU A 238 -4.11 21.20 12.20
C LEU A 238 -4.92 21.38 13.47
N ASP A 239 -6.23 21.62 13.34
CA ASP A 239 -7.14 21.77 14.51
C ASP A 239 -6.68 22.81 15.54
N GLY A 240 -6.05 23.90 15.12
CA GLY A 240 -5.54 24.94 16.01
C GLY A 240 -4.27 24.56 16.77
N GLN A 241 -3.65 23.41 16.49
CA GLN A 241 -2.29 23.09 16.93
C GLN A 241 -1.31 23.94 16.10
N PHE A 242 -0.39 24.58 16.78
CA PHE A 242 0.60 25.42 16.09
C PHE A 242 1.65 24.57 15.39
N ASN A 243 1.83 24.79 14.08
CA ASN A 243 3.05 24.43 13.38
C ASN A 243 4.15 25.44 13.78
N GLN A 244 5.28 24.94 14.26
CA GLN A 244 6.42 25.76 14.59
C GLN A 244 7.25 26.02 13.31
N GLU A 245 7.01 27.19 12.68
CA GLU A 245 7.74 27.64 11.50
C GLU A 245 7.47 26.81 10.24
N SER A 246 7.08 27.31 9.17
CA SER A 246 6.86 26.85 7.78
C SER A 246 7.58 25.52 7.32
N ASN A 247 7.75 24.54 8.22
CA ASN A 247 8.34 23.22 8.03
C ASN A 247 7.28 22.14 8.22
N TYR A 248 7.61 20.92 7.85
CA TYR A 248 6.75 19.76 8.09
C TYR A 248 6.84 19.29 9.54
N ASP A 249 5.67 19.11 10.16
CA ASP A 249 5.52 18.52 11.49
C ASP A 249 4.87 17.14 11.37
N ILE A 250 5.18 16.25 12.31
CA ILE A 250 4.50 14.94 12.42
C ILE A 250 3.11 15.16 13.02
N PHE A 251 2.11 14.50 12.46
CA PHE A 251 0.79 14.41 13.08
C PHE A 251 0.42 12.98 13.47
N LEU A 252 -0.46 12.84 14.43
CA LEU A 252 -1.18 11.63 14.75
C LEU A 252 -2.64 11.99 15.05
N VAL A 253 -3.56 11.42 14.30
CA VAL A 253 -4.99 11.64 14.50
C VAL A 253 -5.69 10.31 14.78
N LYS A 254 -6.66 10.36 15.70
CA LYS A 254 -7.50 9.23 16.10
C LYS A 254 -8.93 9.44 15.62
N TYR A 255 -9.54 8.38 15.09
CA TYR A 255 -10.96 8.30 14.78
C TYR A 255 -11.55 7.05 15.43
N ASN A 256 -12.85 7.10 15.77
CA ASN A 256 -13.60 5.88 16.04
C ASN A 256 -14.02 5.19 14.74
N SER A 257 -14.63 4.01 14.83
CA SER A 257 -15.07 3.22 13.67
C SER A 257 -16.12 3.90 12.79
N ASP A 258 -16.83 4.92 13.31
CA ASP A 258 -17.80 5.74 12.55
C ASP A 258 -17.12 6.93 11.84
N GLY A 259 -15.81 7.08 11.99
CA GLY A 259 -15.05 8.19 11.42
C GLY A 259 -15.26 9.50 12.16
N VAL A 260 -15.59 9.46 13.43
CA VAL A 260 -15.63 10.64 14.30
C VAL A 260 -14.26 10.81 14.94
N LYS A 261 -13.65 11.99 14.69
CA LYS A 261 -12.35 12.36 15.26
C LYS A 261 -12.46 12.48 16.78
N GLN A 262 -11.47 11.95 17.48
CA GLN A 262 -11.42 11.89 18.94
C GLN A 262 -10.42 12.90 19.53
#